data_7e198ee729280efd3b22369a8ec20e9c
#
_entry.id   7e198ee729280efd3b22369a8ec20e9c
#
_cell.length_a   1.000
_cell.length_b   1.000
_cell.length_c   1.000
_cell.angle_alpha   90.00
_cell.angle_beta   90.00
_cell.angle_gamma   90.00
#
_symmetry.space_group_name_H-M   'P 1'
#
loop_
_entity.id
_entity.type
_entity.pdbx_description
1 polymer ?
#
loop_
_entity_poly.entity_id
_entity_poly.type
_entity_poly.pdbx_seq_one_letter_code
_entity_poly.pdbx_strand_id
1 'polypeptide(L)'
;MTLTELKYIVAVAREKHFGKAAEACFVSQPTLSVAIRKLEDELEVKLFERSASEVSVTPLGEEIVRQAQSVLEQAAAIKDIAKRGKDPLAGPLKLGVIYTIGPYLLPDLVRNAIRLSPQMPLMLQENFTVKLLEMLRTGEIDCAILAEPFPDAGLAVAPLYDEPFMAALPSHHPLAVQKSVTSGELKSETMLLLGTGHCFRDHVLEVCPEFARFASNAEGIRRSFEGSSLETIKHMVAAGM
;
A
#
# COMPACT_ATOMS: atom_id res chain seq x y z
N MET A 1 13.33 -28.47 -1.38
CA MET A 1 12.19 -27.50 -1.38
C MET A 1 11.77 -27.18 -2.80
N THR A 2 10.47 -27.23 -3.14
CA THR A 2 9.90 -27.00 -4.46
C THR A 2 8.72 -26.00 -4.39
N LEU A 3 8.38 -25.34 -5.51
CA LEU A 3 7.20 -24.45 -5.56
C LEU A 3 5.89 -25.18 -5.23
N THR A 4 5.83 -26.50 -5.49
CA THR A 4 4.66 -27.33 -5.17
C THR A 4 4.52 -27.50 -3.66
N GLU A 5 5.62 -27.76 -2.95
CA GLU A 5 5.63 -27.86 -1.48
C GLU A 5 5.28 -26.50 -0.84
N LEU A 6 5.78 -25.38 -1.39
CA LEU A 6 5.39 -24.05 -0.94
C LEU A 6 3.88 -23.78 -1.13
N LYS A 7 3.29 -24.20 -2.26
CA LYS A 7 1.83 -24.12 -2.46
C LYS A 7 1.05 -24.91 -1.41
N TYR A 8 1.53 -26.07 -1.04
CA TYR A 8 0.85 -26.92 -0.06
C TYR A 8 0.85 -26.30 1.33
N ILE A 9 1.98 -25.75 1.81
CA ILE A 9 2.01 -25.11 3.12
C ILE A 9 1.14 -23.84 3.17
N VAL A 10 1.12 -23.03 2.10
CA VAL A 10 0.24 -21.86 2.00
C VAL A 10 -1.24 -22.30 2.01
N ALA A 11 -1.59 -23.35 1.27
CA ALA A 11 -2.96 -23.87 1.25
C ALA A 11 -3.40 -24.38 2.63
N VAL A 12 -2.54 -25.14 3.36
CA VAL A 12 -2.87 -25.63 4.71
C VAL A 12 -3.02 -24.48 5.71
N ALA A 13 -2.15 -23.46 5.63
CA ALA A 13 -2.25 -22.28 6.49
C ALA A 13 -3.57 -21.51 6.28
N ARG A 14 -4.03 -21.40 5.03
CA ARG A 14 -5.28 -20.74 4.67
C ARG A 14 -6.52 -21.55 5.09
N GLU A 15 -6.55 -22.83 4.75
CA GLU A 15 -7.72 -23.70 4.98
C GLU A 15 -7.81 -24.22 6.42
N LYS A 16 -6.72 -24.17 7.18
CA LYS A 16 -6.56 -24.75 8.53
C LYS A 16 -7.05 -26.20 8.62
N HIS A 17 -7.02 -26.91 7.50
CA HIS A 17 -7.51 -28.27 7.36
C HIS A 17 -6.81 -28.99 6.19
N PHE A 18 -6.11 -30.08 6.45
CA PHE A 18 -5.34 -30.81 5.44
C PHE A 18 -6.18 -31.36 4.29
N GLY A 19 -7.39 -31.87 4.58
CA GLY A 19 -8.31 -32.38 3.54
C GLY A 19 -8.75 -31.27 2.58
N LYS A 20 -9.24 -30.15 3.10
CA LYS A 20 -9.66 -28.99 2.27
C LYS A 20 -8.47 -28.41 1.49
N ALA A 21 -7.30 -28.32 2.10
CA ALA A 21 -6.09 -27.87 1.42
C ALA A 21 -5.68 -28.82 0.27
N ALA A 22 -5.83 -30.12 0.45
CA ALA A 22 -5.55 -31.12 -0.59
C ALA A 22 -6.53 -30.98 -1.77
N GLU A 23 -7.83 -30.80 -1.49
CA GLU A 23 -8.85 -30.52 -2.51
C GLU A 23 -8.52 -29.23 -3.29
N ALA A 24 -8.17 -28.14 -2.58
CA ALA A 24 -7.78 -26.87 -3.19
C ALA A 24 -6.50 -26.98 -4.05
N CYS A 25 -5.62 -27.94 -3.73
CA CYS A 25 -4.40 -28.23 -4.50
C CYS A 25 -4.57 -29.32 -5.56
N PHE A 26 -5.77 -29.91 -5.72
CA PHE A 26 -6.08 -30.99 -6.65
C PHE A 26 -5.21 -32.24 -6.43
N VAL A 27 -4.97 -32.60 -5.15
CA VAL A 27 -4.19 -33.77 -4.77
C VAL A 27 -4.86 -34.57 -3.66
N SER A 28 -4.39 -35.78 -3.39
CA SER A 28 -4.86 -36.57 -2.23
C SER A 28 -4.29 -35.97 -0.94
N GLN A 29 -5.05 -36.05 0.16
CA GLN A 29 -4.56 -35.65 1.49
C GLN A 29 -3.27 -36.37 1.92
N PRO A 30 -3.08 -37.67 1.71
CA PRO A 30 -1.80 -38.33 1.99
C PRO A 30 -0.62 -37.74 1.22
N THR A 31 -0.80 -37.45 -0.09
CA THR A 31 0.23 -36.81 -0.92
C THR A 31 0.66 -35.47 -0.36
N LEU A 32 -0.31 -34.61 -0.03
CA LEU A 32 -0.06 -33.28 0.55
C LEU A 32 0.64 -33.43 1.93
N SER A 33 0.16 -34.32 2.79
CA SER A 33 0.74 -34.52 4.12
C SER A 33 2.17 -35.05 4.09
N VAL A 34 2.50 -35.93 3.15
CA VAL A 34 3.88 -36.44 2.96
C VAL A 34 4.81 -35.35 2.48
N ALA A 35 4.35 -34.53 1.50
CA ALA A 35 5.15 -33.44 0.97
C ALA A 35 5.46 -32.38 2.05
N ILE A 36 4.47 -32.04 2.87
CA ILE A 36 4.66 -31.08 3.97
C ILE A 36 5.62 -31.64 5.02
N ARG A 37 5.46 -32.90 5.41
CA ARG A 37 6.39 -33.55 6.36
C ARG A 37 7.82 -33.54 5.84
N LYS A 38 8.01 -33.86 4.55
CA LYS A 38 9.35 -33.83 3.91
C LYS A 38 9.95 -32.42 3.96
N LEU A 39 9.13 -31.38 3.72
CA LEU A 39 9.57 -30.00 3.80
C LEU A 39 9.92 -29.59 5.25
N GLU A 40 9.11 -30.00 6.24
CA GLU A 40 9.42 -29.81 7.67
C GLU A 40 10.73 -30.46 8.06
N ASP A 41 10.95 -31.66 7.57
CA ASP A 41 12.20 -32.47 7.85
C ASP A 41 13.41 -31.78 7.14
N GLU A 42 13.25 -31.29 5.91
CA GLU A 42 14.30 -30.56 5.19
C GLU A 42 14.69 -29.23 5.87
N LEU A 43 13.69 -28.52 6.43
CA LEU A 43 13.90 -27.25 7.11
C LEU A 43 14.24 -27.40 8.59
N GLU A 44 14.16 -28.65 9.13
CA GLU A 44 14.35 -28.98 10.54
C GLU A 44 13.41 -28.18 11.48
N VAL A 45 12.20 -27.85 11.02
CA VAL A 45 11.20 -27.10 11.79
C VAL A 45 9.80 -27.70 11.64
N LYS A 46 8.95 -27.47 12.64
CA LYS A 46 7.51 -27.75 12.54
C LYS A 46 6.76 -26.52 12.11
N LEU A 47 6.06 -26.62 10.99
CA LEU A 47 5.23 -25.56 10.43
C LEU A 47 3.82 -25.59 11.01
N PHE A 48 3.32 -26.79 11.29
CA PHE A 48 1.94 -27.00 11.75
C PHE A 48 1.90 -27.86 13.01
N GLU A 49 1.04 -27.45 13.94
CA GLU A 49 0.60 -28.25 15.07
C GLU A 49 -0.74 -28.90 14.75
N ARG A 50 -0.87 -30.20 15.08
CA ARG A 50 -2.08 -30.97 14.86
C ARG A 50 -2.71 -31.26 16.21
N SER A 51 -3.85 -30.67 16.48
CA SER A 51 -4.76 -31.12 17.55
C SER A 51 -5.84 -32.04 16.98
N ALA A 52 -6.61 -32.69 17.85
CA ALA A 52 -7.68 -33.58 17.41
C ALA A 52 -8.78 -32.91 16.58
N SER A 53 -8.91 -31.60 16.66
CA SER A 53 -10.00 -30.83 16.01
C SER A 53 -9.50 -29.71 15.08
N GLU A 54 -8.25 -29.26 15.19
CA GLU A 54 -7.76 -28.12 14.43
C GLU A 54 -6.29 -28.27 14.02
N VAL A 55 -5.95 -27.61 12.92
CA VAL A 55 -4.58 -27.38 12.45
C VAL A 55 -4.22 -25.92 12.73
N SER A 56 -3.25 -25.69 13.60
CA SER A 56 -2.67 -24.37 13.85
C SER A 56 -1.30 -24.25 13.19
N VAL A 57 -0.96 -23.02 12.80
CA VAL A 57 0.38 -22.70 12.27
C VAL A 57 1.26 -22.32 13.44
N THR A 58 2.50 -22.83 13.50
CA THR A 58 3.45 -22.40 14.53
C THR A 58 3.91 -20.96 14.29
N PRO A 59 4.42 -20.21 15.30
CA PRO A 59 4.92 -18.85 15.09
C PRO A 59 6.00 -18.78 13.98
N LEU A 60 6.95 -19.70 13.96
CA LEU A 60 7.95 -19.79 12.90
C LEU A 60 7.32 -20.24 11.56
N GLY A 61 6.31 -21.12 11.62
CA GLY A 61 5.52 -21.52 10.46
C GLY A 61 4.84 -20.35 9.77
N GLU A 62 4.29 -19.36 10.52
CA GLU A 62 3.69 -18.17 9.95
C GLU A 62 4.70 -17.32 9.16
N GLU A 63 5.93 -17.18 9.67
CA GLU A 63 6.98 -16.46 8.95
C GLU A 63 7.37 -17.20 7.66
N ILE A 64 7.53 -18.50 7.72
CA ILE A 64 7.87 -19.35 6.56
C ILE A 64 6.73 -19.32 5.53
N VAL A 65 5.48 -19.39 5.95
CA VAL A 65 4.32 -19.32 5.05
C VAL A 65 4.23 -17.95 4.36
N ARG A 66 4.47 -16.84 5.07
CA ARG A 66 4.55 -15.51 4.44
C ARG A 66 5.65 -15.45 3.38
N GLN A 67 6.83 -15.97 3.70
CA GLN A 67 7.93 -16.01 2.74
C GLN A 67 7.63 -16.94 1.55
N ALA A 68 6.99 -18.08 1.79
CA ALA A 68 6.55 -18.99 0.73
C ALA A 68 5.53 -18.33 -0.20
N GLN A 69 4.59 -17.55 0.34
CA GLN A 69 3.62 -16.80 -0.44
C GLN A 69 4.34 -15.79 -1.37
N SER A 70 5.30 -15.03 -0.85
CA SER A 70 6.10 -14.09 -1.64
C SER A 70 6.86 -14.78 -2.79
N VAL A 71 7.49 -15.95 -2.53
CA VAL A 71 8.17 -16.73 -3.56
C VAL A 71 7.21 -17.18 -4.67
N LEU A 72 6.00 -17.62 -4.29
CA LEU A 72 4.98 -18.05 -5.26
C LEU A 72 4.49 -16.88 -6.12
N GLU A 73 4.34 -15.70 -5.56
CA GLU A 73 3.98 -14.48 -6.26
C GLU A 73 5.08 -14.05 -7.25
N GLN A 74 6.34 -14.09 -6.84
CA GLN A 74 7.47 -13.82 -7.72
C GLN A 74 7.58 -14.86 -8.86
N ALA A 75 7.34 -16.13 -8.56
CA ALA A 75 7.30 -17.18 -9.59
C ALA A 75 6.14 -17.00 -10.57
N ALA A 76 4.99 -16.48 -10.13
CA ALA A 76 3.88 -16.11 -11.01
C ALA A 76 4.24 -14.90 -11.89
N ALA A 77 4.93 -13.91 -11.35
CA ALA A 77 5.38 -12.73 -12.07
C ALA A 77 6.28 -13.07 -13.29
N ILE A 78 7.06 -14.16 -13.21
CA ILE A 78 7.85 -14.64 -14.37
C ILE A 78 6.94 -14.93 -15.58
N LYS A 79 5.77 -15.55 -15.35
CA LYS A 79 4.81 -15.85 -16.42
C LYS A 79 4.19 -14.58 -17.00
N ASP A 80 3.94 -13.59 -16.14
CA ASP A 80 3.37 -12.31 -16.55
C ASP A 80 4.40 -11.48 -17.36
N ILE A 81 5.68 -11.52 -16.96
CA ILE A 81 6.79 -10.95 -17.73
C ILE A 81 6.87 -11.59 -19.11
N ALA A 82 6.76 -12.93 -19.19
CA ALA A 82 6.79 -13.64 -20.47
C ALA A 82 5.59 -13.30 -21.37
N LYS A 83 4.41 -13.04 -20.80
CA LYS A 83 3.24 -12.56 -21.53
C LYS A 83 3.41 -11.12 -22.04
N ARG A 84 3.89 -10.22 -21.17
CA ARG A 84 4.19 -8.81 -21.52
C ARG A 84 5.24 -8.69 -22.64
N GLY A 85 6.17 -9.64 -22.74
CA GLY A 85 7.12 -9.70 -23.86
C GLY A 85 6.47 -9.90 -25.24
N LYS A 86 5.20 -10.33 -25.27
CA LYS A 86 4.40 -10.47 -26.51
C LYS A 86 3.49 -9.28 -26.75
N ASP A 87 2.96 -8.68 -25.70
CA ASP A 87 2.12 -7.48 -25.73
C ASP A 87 2.32 -6.70 -24.41
N PRO A 88 3.01 -5.55 -24.44
CA PRO A 88 3.29 -4.74 -23.27
C PRO A 88 2.03 -4.23 -22.55
N LEU A 89 0.88 -4.19 -23.24
CA LEU A 89 -0.41 -3.73 -22.72
C LEU A 89 -1.34 -4.87 -22.32
N ALA A 90 -0.86 -6.12 -22.35
CA ALA A 90 -1.61 -7.28 -21.90
C ALA A 90 -1.16 -7.75 -20.51
N GLY A 91 -2.14 -8.09 -19.67
CA GLY A 91 -1.91 -8.55 -18.31
C GLY A 91 -2.06 -7.46 -17.25
N PRO A 92 -2.16 -7.84 -15.96
CA PRO A 92 -2.42 -6.90 -14.88
C PRO A 92 -1.27 -5.92 -14.67
N LEU A 93 -1.60 -4.64 -14.44
CA LEU A 93 -0.67 -3.61 -13.96
C LEU A 93 -0.98 -3.32 -12.50
N LYS A 94 -0.02 -3.57 -11.61
CA LYS A 94 -0.12 -3.29 -10.18
C LYS A 94 0.40 -1.88 -9.92
N LEU A 95 -0.50 -0.96 -9.63
CA LEU A 95 -0.20 0.45 -9.41
C LEU A 95 -0.39 0.84 -7.96
N GLY A 96 0.68 1.35 -7.34
CA GLY A 96 0.63 2.00 -6.05
C GLY A 96 0.39 3.50 -6.17
N VAL A 97 -0.37 4.08 -5.26
CA VAL A 97 -0.63 5.53 -5.23
C VAL A 97 -0.64 6.01 -3.78
N ILE A 98 -0.09 7.18 -3.51
CA ILE A 98 -0.20 7.76 -2.16
C ILE A 98 -1.64 8.21 -1.86
N TYR A 99 -2.06 8.06 -0.61
CA TYR A 99 -3.42 8.37 -0.15
C TYR A 99 -3.91 9.78 -0.50
N THR A 100 -3.00 10.73 -0.63
CA THR A 100 -3.34 12.13 -0.88
C THR A 100 -3.65 12.45 -2.35
N ILE A 101 -3.22 11.60 -3.28
CA ILE A 101 -3.48 11.74 -4.72
C ILE A 101 -4.60 10.79 -5.17
N GLY A 102 -4.67 9.60 -4.56
CA GLY A 102 -5.59 8.54 -4.97
C GLY A 102 -7.02 9.00 -5.24
N PRO A 103 -7.71 9.64 -4.28
CA PRO A 103 -9.11 10.05 -4.44
C PRO A 103 -9.39 10.98 -5.65
N TYR A 104 -8.38 11.74 -6.07
CA TYR A 104 -8.53 12.73 -7.15
C TYR A 104 -8.11 12.19 -8.51
N LEU A 105 -7.01 11.43 -8.55
CA LEU A 105 -6.42 10.96 -9.79
C LEU A 105 -7.03 9.63 -10.28
N LEU A 106 -7.28 8.69 -9.36
CA LEU A 106 -7.69 7.34 -9.73
C LEU A 106 -8.99 7.25 -10.52
N PRO A 107 -10.05 8.04 -10.24
CA PRO A 107 -11.30 7.94 -11.02
C PRO A 107 -11.10 8.16 -12.52
N ASP A 108 -10.32 9.17 -12.90
CA ASP A 108 -10.07 9.47 -14.31
C ASP A 108 -9.00 8.56 -14.91
N LEU A 109 -7.97 8.22 -14.15
CA LEU A 109 -6.93 7.27 -14.56
C LEU A 109 -7.55 5.91 -14.92
N VAL A 110 -8.37 5.35 -14.02
CA VAL A 110 -9.01 4.04 -14.22
C VAL A 110 -9.93 4.06 -15.43
N ARG A 111 -10.78 5.10 -15.55
CA ARG A 111 -11.68 5.25 -16.71
C ARG A 111 -10.90 5.27 -18.03
N ASN A 112 -9.80 6.02 -18.08
CA ASN A 112 -8.98 6.11 -19.28
C ASN A 112 -8.20 4.82 -19.54
N ALA A 113 -7.65 4.16 -18.52
CA ALA A 113 -6.95 2.90 -18.68
C ALA A 113 -7.86 1.79 -19.23
N ILE A 114 -9.07 1.64 -18.71
CA ILE A 114 -10.06 0.67 -19.23
C ILE A 114 -10.36 0.93 -20.72
N ARG A 115 -10.49 2.20 -21.09
CA ARG A 115 -10.79 2.57 -22.49
C ARG A 115 -9.62 2.32 -23.43
N LEU A 116 -8.38 2.64 -23.00
CA LEU A 116 -7.19 2.60 -23.84
C LEU A 116 -6.54 1.22 -23.87
N SER A 117 -6.62 0.47 -22.79
CA SER A 117 -5.93 -0.81 -22.61
C SER A 117 -6.85 -1.82 -21.90
N PRO A 118 -7.94 -2.27 -22.57
CA PRO A 118 -8.95 -3.14 -21.94
C PRO A 118 -8.41 -4.50 -21.52
N GLN A 119 -7.26 -4.92 -22.05
CA GLN A 119 -6.59 -6.18 -21.68
C GLN A 119 -5.56 -6.02 -20.56
N MET A 120 -5.41 -4.81 -20.00
CA MET A 120 -4.53 -4.49 -18.90
C MET A 120 -5.34 -4.08 -17.65
N PRO A 121 -5.87 -5.04 -16.88
CA PRO A 121 -6.60 -4.72 -15.66
C PRO A 121 -5.66 -4.03 -14.65
N LEU A 122 -6.12 -2.93 -14.04
CA LEU A 122 -5.40 -2.23 -13.00
C LEU A 122 -5.68 -2.88 -11.65
N MET A 123 -4.61 -3.20 -10.92
CA MET A 123 -4.65 -3.60 -9.52
C MET A 123 -4.11 -2.42 -8.69
N LEU A 124 -5.02 -1.74 -8.01
CA LEU A 124 -4.70 -0.49 -7.31
C LEU A 124 -4.42 -0.73 -5.83
N GLN A 125 -3.40 -0.06 -5.31
CA GLN A 125 -3.07 -0.04 -3.89
C GLN A 125 -2.75 1.38 -3.45
N GLU A 126 -3.41 1.84 -2.38
CA GLU A 126 -3.08 3.11 -1.74
C GLU A 126 -2.26 2.84 -0.48
N ASN A 127 -1.16 3.58 -0.32
CA ASN A 127 -0.31 3.44 0.85
C ASN A 127 0.57 4.69 1.06
N PHE A 128 1.35 4.69 2.14
CA PHE A 128 2.40 5.69 2.40
C PHE A 128 3.58 5.51 1.43
N THR A 129 4.28 6.61 1.14
CA THR A 129 5.45 6.62 0.25
C THR A 129 6.47 5.54 0.60
N VAL A 130 6.82 5.42 1.89
CA VAL A 130 7.80 4.43 2.35
C VAL A 130 7.38 3.00 2.01
N LYS A 131 6.10 2.67 2.22
CA LYS A 131 5.57 1.33 1.94
C LYS A 131 5.52 1.05 0.45
N LEU A 132 5.09 2.02 -0.36
CA LEU A 132 5.07 1.89 -1.82
C LEU A 132 6.47 1.70 -2.41
N LEU A 133 7.48 2.39 -1.88
CA LEU A 133 8.88 2.19 -2.26
C LEU A 133 9.39 0.78 -1.91
N GLU A 134 9.00 0.26 -0.74
CA GLU A 134 9.30 -1.13 -0.37
C GLU A 134 8.65 -2.11 -1.36
N MET A 135 7.36 -1.93 -1.65
CA MET A 135 6.60 -2.78 -2.56
C MET A 135 7.14 -2.75 -4.00
N LEU A 136 7.65 -1.61 -4.47
CA LEU A 136 8.37 -1.51 -5.75
C LEU A 136 9.65 -2.35 -5.74
N ARG A 137 10.46 -2.25 -4.68
CA ARG A 137 11.72 -3.00 -4.55
C ARG A 137 11.50 -4.50 -4.43
N THR A 138 10.42 -4.93 -3.81
CA THR A 138 10.06 -6.36 -3.69
C THR A 138 9.30 -6.91 -4.90
N GLY A 139 8.87 -6.05 -5.84
CA GLY A 139 8.08 -6.45 -7.00
C GLY A 139 6.62 -6.76 -6.68
N GLU A 140 6.13 -6.32 -5.52
CA GLU A 140 4.72 -6.42 -5.16
C GLU A 140 3.84 -5.51 -6.02
N ILE A 141 4.37 -4.35 -6.43
CA ILE A 141 3.76 -3.45 -7.41
C ILE A 141 4.74 -3.18 -8.56
N ASP A 142 4.19 -2.86 -9.74
CA ASP A 142 4.96 -2.61 -10.96
C ASP A 142 5.39 -1.14 -11.07
N CYS A 143 4.56 -0.21 -10.61
CA CYS A 143 4.83 1.22 -10.58
C CYS A 143 4.10 1.90 -9.43
N ALA A 144 4.52 3.11 -9.09
CA ALA A 144 3.86 3.93 -8.08
C ALA A 144 3.79 5.40 -8.51
N ILE A 145 2.71 6.08 -8.12
CA ILE A 145 2.58 7.54 -8.23
C ILE A 145 2.83 8.11 -6.84
N LEU A 146 3.90 8.91 -6.75
CA LEU A 146 4.44 9.47 -5.52
C LEU A 146 4.62 10.99 -5.69
N ALA A 147 4.83 11.68 -4.58
CA ALA A 147 5.24 13.09 -4.58
C ALA A 147 6.70 13.19 -4.17
N GLU A 148 7.50 13.96 -4.90
CA GLU A 148 8.90 14.25 -4.56
C GLU A 148 8.98 15.23 -3.36
N PRO A 149 10.08 15.16 -2.55
CA PRO A 149 11.24 14.28 -2.71
C PRO A 149 11.04 12.90 -2.06
N PHE A 150 11.63 11.88 -2.67
CA PHE A 150 11.74 10.52 -2.11
C PHE A 150 13.06 9.86 -2.52
N PRO A 151 13.57 8.85 -1.77
CA PRO A 151 14.79 8.14 -2.16
C PRO A 151 14.53 7.24 -3.37
N ASP A 152 15.05 7.63 -4.53
CA ASP A 152 14.85 7.00 -5.84
C ASP A 152 15.91 5.95 -6.23
N ALA A 153 16.86 5.66 -5.34
CA ALA A 153 17.97 4.74 -5.63
C ALA A 153 17.49 3.40 -6.20
N GLY A 154 17.89 3.10 -7.45
CA GLY A 154 17.52 1.89 -8.18
C GLY A 154 16.13 1.90 -8.82
N LEU A 155 15.45 3.04 -8.86
CA LEU A 155 14.14 3.21 -9.51
C LEU A 155 14.29 4.09 -10.76
N ALA A 156 13.48 3.80 -11.77
CA ALA A 156 13.26 4.72 -12.88
C ALA A 156 12.15 5.71 -12.50
N VAL A 157 12.42 7.00 -12.60
CA VAL A 157 11.48 8.07 -12.24
C VAL A 157 11.13 8.88 -13.49
N ALA A 158 9.85 9.20 -13.63
CA ALA A 158 9.35 10.10 -14.67
C ALA A 158 8.46 11.16 -14.02
N PRO A 159 8.74 12.47 -14.17
CA PRO A 159 7.89 13.53 -13.68
C PRO A 159 6.57 13.52 -14.46
N LEU A 160 5.45 13.70 -13.73
CA LEU A 160 4.11 13.72 -14.32
C LEU A 160 3.58 15.14 -14.44
N TYR A 161 3.54 15.87 -13.32
CA TYR A 161 3.04 17.24 -13.23
C TYR A 161 3.44 17.89 -11.91
N ASP A 162 3.37 19.22 -11.87
CA ASP A 162 3.53 20.00 -10.66
C ASP A 162 2.16 20.45 -10.13
N GLU A 163 1.96 20.40 -8.81
CA GLU A 163 0.73 20.78 -8.15
C GLU A 163 0.98 21.98 -7.21
N PRO A 164 0.27 23.12 -7.39
CA PRO A 164 0.41 24.24 -6.48
C PRO A 164 -0.23 23.94 -5.12
N PHE A 165 0.36 24.45 -4.05
CA PHE A 165 -0.30 24.44 -2.74
C PHE A 165 -1.51 25.35 -2.73
N MET A 166 -2.59 24.87 -2.15
CA MET A 166 -3.82 25.62 -1.94
C MET A 166 -4.24 25.57 -0.47
N ALA A 167 -4.65 26.71 0.08
CA ALA A 167 -5.24 26.76 1.40
C ALA A 167 -6.75 26.51 1.31
N ALA A 168 -7.23 25.46 1.96
CA ALA A 168 -8.66 25.22 2.13
C ALA A 168 -9.13 25.96 3.39
N LEU A 169 -10.10 26.86 3.24
CA LEU A 169 -10.62 27.71 4.31
C LEU A 169 -12.15 27.57 4.39
N PRO A 170 -12.75 27.68 5.59
CA PRO A 170 -14.19 27.82 5.72
C PRO A 170 -14.68 29.05 4.93
N SER A 171 -15.84 28.99 4.32
CA SER A 171 -16.37 30.07 3.46
C SER A 171 -16.55 31.40 4.18
N HIS A 172 -16.74 31.36 5.49
CA HIS A 172 -16.89 32.58 6.34
C HIS A 172 -15.55 33.11 6.90
N HIS A 173 -14.42 32.45 6.58
CA HIS A 173 -13.11 32.86 7.08
C HIS A 173 -12.67 34.18 6.44
N PRO A 174 -12.08 35.15 7.18
CA PRO A 174 -11.65 36.43 6.62
C PRO A 174 -10.71 36.33 5.43
N LEU A 175 -9.82 35.30 5.42
CA LEU A 175 -8.90 35.07 4.31
C LEU A 175 -9.57 34.42 3.08
N ALA A 176 -10.80 33.93 3.16
CA ALA A 176 -11.47 33.24 2.04
C ALA A 176 -11.84 34.19 0.88
N VAL A 177 -11.83 35.49 1.10
CA VAL A 177 -12.08 36.53 0.05
C VAL A 177 -10.83 36.87 -0.75
N GLN A 178 -9.65 36.40 -0.29
CA GLN A 178 -8.38 36.67 -0.96
C GLN A 178 -8.15 35.69 -2.11
N LYS A 179 -7.47 36.13 -3.17
CA LYS A 179 -7.08 35.26 -4.29
C LYS A 179 -5.87 34.39 -3.98
N SER A 180 -5.04 34.82 -3.07
CA SER A 180 -3.84 34.07 -2.59
C SER A 180 -3.61 34.39 -1.12
N VAL A 181 -3.07 33.43 -0.40
CA VAL A 181 -2.74 33.53 1.01
C VAL A 181 -1.28 33.13 1.19
N THR A 182 -0.55 33.87 2.00
CA THR A 182 0.85 33.55 2.33
C THR A 182 0.94 32.68 3.59
N SER A 183 2.05 31.96 3.77
CA SER A 183 2.30 31.20 5.00
C SER A 183 2.30 32.09 6.25
N GLY A 184 2.77 33.33 6.13
CA GLY A 184 2.77 34.33 7.21
C GLY A 184 1.36 34.70 7.69
N GLU A 185 0.38 34.77 6.79
CA GLU A 185 -1.02 35.05 7.13
C GLU A 185 -1.71 33.87 7.81
N LEU A 186 -1.28 32.65 7.49
CA LEU A 186 -1.81 31.42 8.12
C LEU A 186 -1.25 31.18 9.53
N LYS A 187 -0.17 31.85 9.91
CA LYS A 187 0.56 31.63 11.16
C LYS A 187 -0.28 31.77 12.44
N SER A 188 -1.29 32.65 12.41
CA SER A 188 -2.19 32.87 13.54
C SER A 188 -3.39 31.93 13.58
N GLU A 189 -3.58 31.16 12.51
CA GLU A 189 -4.76 30.33 12.33
C GLU A 189 -4.57 28.90 12.89
N THR A 190 -5.69 28.20 13.08
CA THR A 190 -5.66 26.80 13.42
C THR A 190 -5.44 25.97 12.15
N MET A 191 -4.35 25.19 12.11
CA MET A 191 -4.04 24.33 10.97
C MET A 191 -4.51 22.90 11.22
N LEU A 192 -5.25 22.36 10.27
CA LEU A 192 -5.56 20.93 10.21
C LEU A 192 -4.52 20.24 9.35
N LEU A 193 -3.71 19.34 9.92
CA LEU A 193 -2.62 18.65 9.25
C LEU A 193 -2.91 17.15 9.12
N LEU A 194 -2.29 16.53 8.13
CA LEU A 194 -2.20 15.08 8.06
C LEU A 194 -1.23 14.54 9.12
N GLY A 195 -1.50 13.34 9.59
CA GLY A 195 -0.65 12.64 10.53
C GLY A 195 0.70 12.24 9.94
N THR A 196 1.59 11.79 10.81
CA THR A 196 2.93 11.30 10.44
C THR A 196 2.87 10.16 9.42
N GLY A 197 3.78 10.17 8.45
CA GLY A 197 3.86 9.18 7.38
C GLY A 197 3.30 9.66 6.03
N HIS A 198 2.48 10.71 6.01
CA HIS A 198 2.06 11.36 4.78
C HIS A 198 3.13 12.37 4.31
N CYS A 199 3.69 12.18 3.12
CA CYS A 199 4.65 13.11 2.54
C CYS A 199 4.08 14.53 2.39
N PHE A 200 2.79 14.66 2.12
CA PHE A 200 2.11 15.96 2.05
C PHE A 200 2.21 16.77 3.35
N ARG A 201 2.21 16.10 4.53
CA ARG A 201 2.48 16.76 5.81
C ARG A 201 3.84 17.44 5.81
N ASP A 202 4.86 16.71 5.39
CA ASP A 202 6.25 17.18 5.40
C ASP A 202 6.42 18.38 4.45
N HIS A 203 5.79 18.30 3.27
CA HIS A 203 5.75 19.42 2.31
C HIS A 203 5.04 20.65 2.87
N VAL A 204 3.91 20.48 3.58
CA VAL A 204 3.20 21.60 4.23
C VAL A 204 4.09 22.24 5.31
N LEU A 205 4.80 21.45 6.10
CA LEU A 205 5.70 21.96 7.14
C LEU A 205 6.97 22.62 6.56
N GLU A 206 7.38 22.25 5.35
CA GLU A 206 8.45 22.93 4.62
C GLU A 206 8.01 24.32 4.14
N VAL A 207 6.79 24.42 3.60
CA VAL A 207 6.22 25.70 3.12
C VAL A 207 5.78 26.59 4.30
N CYS A 208 5.32 26.01 5.38
CA CYS A 208 4.83 26.69 6.58
C CYS A 208 5.55 26.18 7.84
N PRO A 209 6.86 26.48 8.02
CA PRO A 209 7.67 25.93 9.10
C PRO A 209 7.23 26.34 10.49
N GLU A 210 6.42 27.38 10.63
CA GLU A 210 5.86 27.83 11.88
C GLU A 210 4.98 26.77 12.55
N PHE A 211 4.31 25.93 11.76
CA PHE A 211 3.46 24.85 12.28
C PHE A 211 4.23 23.66 12.81
N ALA A 212 5.49 23.48 12.42
CA ALA A 212 6.35 22.42 12.96
C ALA A 212 6.56 22.54 14.49
N ARG A 213 6.55 23.77 15.01
CA ARG A 213 6.69 24.04 16.46
C ARG A 213 5.47 23.66 17.28
N PHE A 214 4.29 23.61 16.67
CA PHE A 214 3.03 23.27 17.33
C PHE A 214 2.77 21.75 17.31
N ALA A 215 3.31 21.02 16.34
CA ALA A 215 3.19 19.57 16.24
C ALA A 215 3.98 18.83 17.33
N SER A 216 4.96 19.49 17.97
CA SER A 216 5.81 18.92 19.02
C SER A 216 5.34 19.20 20.45
N ASN A 217 4.39 20.12 20.65
CA ASN A 217 3.88 20.48 21.97
C ASN A 217 2.50 19.86 22.21
N ALA A 218 2.42 18.98 23.21
CA ALA A 218 1.20 18.28 23.64
C ALA A 218 0.09 19.19 24.25
N GLU A 219 0.13 20.48 24.01
CA GLU A 219 -0.92 21.42 24.42
C GLU A 219 -2.07 21.43 23.42
N GLY A 220 -2.82 20.31 23.42
CA GLY A 220 -4.24 20.23 23.04
C GLY A 220 -4.70 20.91 21.75
N ILE A 221 -5.59 20.24 21.09
CA ILE A 221 -6.53 20.49 19.98
C ILE A 221 -6.86 21.98 19.62
N ARG A 222 -6.34 22.97 20.32
CA ARG A 222 -6.69 24.38 20.10
C ARG A 222 -5.93 25.09 18.98
N ARG A 223 -4.87 24.50 18.42
CA ARG A 223 -4.06 25.12 17.35
C ARG A 223 -3.59 24.20 16.24
N SER A 224 -3.65 22.87 16.42
CA SER A 224 -3.40 21.90 15.35
C SER A 224 -4.20 20.62 15.60
N PHE A 225 -4.72 20.07 14.52
CA PHE A 225 -5.38 18.77 14.49
C PHE A 225 -4.64 17.89 13.48
N GLU A 226 -4.34 16.67 13.86
CA GLU A 226 -3.74 15.68 12.96
C GLU A 226 -4.78 14.64 12.58
N GLY A 227 -5.11 14.57 11.29
CA GLY A 227 -6.03 13.58 10.74
C GLY A 227 -5.32 12.54 9.90
N SER A 228 -5.90 11.36 9.80
CA SER A 228 -5.38 10.27 8.97
C SER A 228 -5.78 10.36 7.50
N SER A 229 -6.73 11.25 7.13
CA SER A 229 -7.28 11.37 5.80
C SER A 229 -7.45 12.83 5.39
N LEU A 230 -6.93 13.18 4.20
CA LEU A 230 -7.10 14.52 3.61
C LEU A 230 -8.58 14.82 3.35
N GLU A 231 -9.36 13.83 2.94
CA GLU A 231 -10.80 13.98 2.73
C GLU A 231 -11.53 14.30 4.04
N THR A 232 -11.17 13.65 5.14
CA THR A 232 -11.74 13.98 6.46
C THR A 232 -11.40 15.42 6.83
N ILE A 233 -10.16 15.88 6.66
CA ILE A 233 -9.74 17.26 6.94
C ILE A 233 -10.54 18.24 6.08
N LYS A 234 -10.72 17.99 4.78
CA LYS A 234 -11.54 18.83 3.89
C LYS A 234 -12.98 18.97 4.36
N HIS A 235 -13.59 17.85 4.80
CA HIS A 235 -14.94 17.89 5.36
C HIS A 235 -15.02 18.67 6.68
N MET A 236 -13.99 18.60 7.53
CA MET A 236 -13.92 19.40 8.75
C MET A 236 -13.83 20.90 8.43
N VAL A 237 -12.99 21.28 7.47
CA VAL A 237 -12.91 22.67 6.99
C VAL A 237 -14.26 23.13 6.43
N ALA A 238 -14.93 22.31 5.62
CA ALA A 238 -16.25 22.60 5.07
C ALA A 238 -17.33 22.77 6.17
N ALA A 239 -17.15 22.08 7.31
CA ALA A 239 -18.01 22.22 8.49
C ALA A 239 -17.69 23.46 9.35
N GLY A 240 -16.69 24.25 8.94
CA GLY A 240 -16.36 25.53 9.61
C GLY A 240 -15.29 25.43 10.70
N MET A 241 -14.49 24.36 10.70
CA MET A 241 -13.37 24.19 11.61
C MET A 241 -12.09 24.81 11.08
#